data_fe637d8add0092e9064d5c13c177785b
#
_entry.id   fe637d8add0092e9064d5c13c177785b
#
_cell.length_a   1.000
_cell.length_b   1.000
_cell.length_c   1.000
_cell.angle_alpha   90.00
_cell.angle_beta   90.00
_cell.angle_gamma   90.00
#
_symmetry.space_group_name_H-M   'P 1'
#
loop_
_entity.id
_entity.type
_entity.pdbx_description
1 polymer ?
#
loop_
_entity_poly.entity_id
_entity_poly.type
_entity_poly.pdbx_seq_one_letter_code
_entity_poly.pdbx_strand_id
1 'polypeptide(L)'
;MGQQPQGPGGDHSALPSPKSAVKDTPLAQVAAADARKGQSSQNQPHTHRSRRLAALNECIPLSVRLMSIIVGMLSIGTIVITFSIRWLVSSYPMERVDQQLLEQADLVFPQMLNTDVNTQNGFTSYYVKVYNTNTGSSAVMLQPVLKDGVISSPKLPDNGSLDGHELGVPFTTPAVVNTKNVVGVPDHATMQFAECPWRVVALKGLTKSGKGEFQDLGIVYIGLSLGDQIDVISTLTRFCIMVSIAVVLLGGSLGALVVQRTLSPLKRIEKTAAKIAAGDLSQRVPESGESTEIGSLARSLNSMLTQIERSFHEQEAVTQKMRQFVSDASHELRTP
;
A
#
# COMPACT_ATOMS: atom_id res chain seq x y z
N MET A 1 0.73 16.97 -60.28
CA MET A 1 2.04 16.71 -60.89
C MET A 1 2.66 15.61 -60.09
N GLY A 2 2.56 14.42 -60.40
CA GLY A 2 3.04 13.56 -61.49
C GLY A 2 4.23 12.82 -60.88
N GLN A 3 4.51 11.63 -60.93
CA GLN A 3 4.08 10.42 -61.66
C GLN A 3 4.77 9.21 -61.01
N GLN A 4 4.07 8.12 -60.86
CA GLN A 4 4.65 6.77 -60.97
C GLN A 4 5.25 6.59 -62.41
N PRO A 5 6.13 5.58 -62.72
CA PRO A 5 5.65 4.23 -62.83
C PRO A 5 6.70 3.08 -62.68
N GLN A 6 6.17 1.88 -62.51
CA GLN A 6 6.39 0.59 -63.20
C GLN A 6 7.64 -0.26 -62.93
N GLY A 7 7.31 -1.54 -62.63
CA GLY A 7 8.11 -2.76 -62.73
C GLY A 7 8.46 -3.14 -64.18
N PRO A 8 8.83 -4.38 -64.57
CA PRO A 8 8.20 -5.68 -64.28
C PRO A 8 9.14 -6.94 -64.35
N GLY A 9 8.52 -8.12 -64.19
CA GLY A 9 8.80 -9.35 -64.94
C GLY A 9 9.64 -10.38 -64.17
N GLY A 10 9.22 -11.54 -63.93
CA GLY A 10 8.81 -12.69 -64.76
C GLY A 10 9.88 -13.74 -64.54
N ASP A 11 9.81 -14.97 -64.50
CA ASP A 11 8.87 -15.99 -64.95
C ASP A 11 9.37 -17.37 -64.54
N HIS A 12 8.46 -18.31 -64.46
CA HIS A 12 8.47 -19.75 -64.79
C HIS A 12 9.18 -20.81 -63.93
N SER A 13 8.39 -21.65 -63.33
CA SER A 13 8.02 -23.03 -63.71
C SER A 13 9.07 -24.09 -63.30
N ALA A 14 8.80 -25.27 -62.72
CA ALA A 14 7.83 -26.30 -62.95
C ALA A 14 7.99 -27.42 -61.91
N LEU A 15 6.91 -28.00 -61.50
CA LEU A 15 6.81 -29.34 -60.94
C LEU A 15 7.14 -30.42 -62.02
N PRO A 16 7.58 -31.64 -61.64
CA PRO A 16 6.59 -32.69 -61.39
C PRO A 16 6.99 -33.75 -60.34
N SER A 17 5.96 -34.39 -59.79
CA SER A 17 5.92 -35.69 -59.11
C SER A 17 6.03 -36.84 -60.17
N PRO A 18 5.87 -38.13 -59.79
CA PRO A 18 6.17 -38.96 -58.62
C PRO A 18 6.95 -40.25 -58.98
N LYS A 19 7.36 -41.07 -57.99
CA LYS A 19 7.25 -42.55 -58.06
C LYS A 19 7.83 -43.27 -56.80
N SER A 20 6.93 -43.93 -56.13
CA SER A 20 6.97 -45.28 -55.54
C SER A 20 8.30 -45.98 -55.39
N ALA A 21 8.59 -46.49 -54.18
CA ALA A 21 8.77 -47.94 -53.91
C ALA A 21 8.97 -48.17 -52.40
N VAL A 22 8.13 -49.02 -51.93
CA VAL A 22 8.12 -49.97 -50.83
C VAL A 22 9.48 -50.63 -50.60
N LYS A 23 9.91 -50.76 -49.32
CA LYS A 23 10.24 -51.96 -48.55
C LYS A 23 11.30 -51.71 -47.48
N ASP A 24 11.00 -52.37 -46.39
CA ASP A 24 11.83 -52.99 -45.37
C ASP A 24 12.14 -52.22 -44.09
N THR A 25 11.31 -52.54 -43.13
CA THR A 25 11.59 -52.46 -41.70
C THR A 25 12.72 -53.46 -41.35
N PRO A 26 13.62 -53.14 -40.44
CA PRO A 26 13.67 -53.93 -39.22
C PRO A 26 13.85 -53.13 -37.92
N LEU A 27 13.20 -53.60 -36.93
CA LEU A 27 13.11 -53.46 -35.50
C LEU A 27 14.39 -53.12 -34.67
N ALA A 28 15.51 -52.83 -35.30
CA ALA A 28 16.78 -52.58 -34.59
C ALA A 28 17.15 -51.12 -34.38
N GLN A 29 16.38 -50.14 -34.91
CA GLN A 29 16.68 -48.70 -34.74
C GLN A 29 15.85 -48.00 -33.65
N VAL A 30 14.88 -48.67 -33.06
CA VAL A 30 14.05 -48.07 -31.98
C VAL A 30 14.75 -48.16 -30.63
N ALA A 31 15.64 -49.13 -30.42
CA ALA A 31 16.36 -49.29 -29.15
C ALA A 31 17.56 -48.32 -28.95
N ALA A 32 18.05 -47.67 -30.01
CA ALA A 32 19.18 -46.72 -29.92
C ALA A 32 18.76 -45.25 -29.78
N ALA A 33 17.48 -44.95 -29.98
CA ALA A 33 16.95 -43.57 -29.82
C ALA A 33 16.52 -43.25 -28.39
N ASP A 34 16.19 -44.26 -27.57
CA ASP A 34 15.80 -44.07 -26.17
C ASP A 34 16.99 -43.94 -25.20
N ALA A 35 18.18 -44.38 -25.59
CA ALA A 35 19.38 -44.26 -24.76
C ALA A 35 20.09 -42.87 -24.84
N ARG A 36 19.68 -41.98 -25.77
CA ARG A 36 20.27 -40.63 -25.91
C ARG A 36 19.39 -39.51 -25.35
N LYS A 37 18.21 -39.80 -24.81
CA LYS A 37 17.36 -38.81 -24.12
C LYS A 37 17.56 -38.70 -22.60
N GLY A 38 18.51 -39.45 -22.07
CA GLY A 38 18.79 -39.52 -20.63
C GLY A 38 19.89 -38.60 -20.10
N GLN A 39 20.53 -37.75 -20.93
CA GLN A 39 21.70 -36.96 -20.47
C GLN A 39 21.73 -35.53 -21.01
N SER A 40 20.66 -34.77 -20.85
CA SER A 40 20.74 -33.33 -20.96
C SER A 40 19.57 -32.65 -20.20
N SER A 41 19.54 -32.87 -18.89
CA SER A 41 18.71 -32.04 -18.01
C SER A 41 19.41 -31.89 -16.65
N GLN A 42 20.51 -31.20 -16.66
CA GLN A 42 21.13 -30.71 -15.44
C GLN A 42 21.61 -29.30 -15.73
N ASN A 43 20.74 -28.34 -15.48
CA ASN A 43 21.01 -27.01 -14.93
C ASN A 43 19.78 -26.11 -15.14
N GLN A 44 18.84 -26.18 -14.21
CA GLN A 44 17.97 -25.06 -13.89
C GLN A 44 18.01 -24.83 -12.37
N PRO A 45 18.77 -23.83 -11.91
CA PRO A 45 18.60 -23.30 -10.57
C PRO A 45 17.41 -22.32 -10.62
N HIS A 46 16.61 -22.27 -9.59
CA HIS A 46 15.55 -21.31 -9.29
C HIS A 46 14.09 -21.74 -9.50
N THR A 47 13.65 -22.80 -8.80
CA THR A 47 12.21 -22.96 -8.54
C THR A 47 11.88 -23.45 -7.13
N HIS A 48 12.84 -23.46 -6.19
CA HIS A 48 12.57 -23.88 -4.82
C HIS A 48 11.72 -22.89 -3.98
N ARG A 49 11.65 -21.63 -4.38
CA ARG A 49 10.90 -20.60 -3.63
C ARG A 49 9.40 -20.63 -3.97
N SER A 50 9.05 -20.93 -5.22
CA SER A 50 7.64 -21.01 -5.65
C SER A 50 6.95 -22.28 -5.16
N ARG A 51 7.68 -23.40 -5.03
CA ARG A 51 7.11 -24.66 -4.50
C ARG A 51 6.82 -24.60 -3.00
N ARG A 52 7.61 -23.85 -2.21
CA ARG A 52 7.34 -23.66 -0.78
C ARG A 52 6.11 -22.76 -0.53
N LEU A 53 5.89 -21.77 -1.39
CA LEU A 53 4.69 -20.90 -1.30
C LEU A 53 3.43 -21.64 -1.77
N ALA A 54 3.54 -22.55 -2.73
CA ALA A 54 2.42 -23.37 -3.18
C ALA A 54 2.02 -24.42 -2.11
N ALA A 55 2.99 -25.06 -1.46
CA ALA A 55 2.73 -26.05 -0.40
C ALA A 55 2.13 -25.42 0.86
N LEU A 56 2.48 -24.19 1.20
CA LEU A 56 1.85 -23.45 2.30
C LEU A 56 0.39 -23.06 1.99
N ASN A 57 0.04 -22.97 0.70
CA ASN A 57 -1.29 -22.57 0.27
C ASN A 57 -2.31 -23.73 0.32
N GLU A 58 -1.86 -24.98 0.33
CA GLU A 58 -2.74 -26.17 0.39
C GLU A 58 -3.22 -26.52 1.79
N CYS A 59 -2.48 -26.10 2.83
CA CYS A 59 -2.85 -26.37 4.23
C CYS A 59 -3.73 -25.26 4.87
N ILE A 60 -4.00 -24.15 4.17
CA ILE A 60 -4.74 -23.03 4.72
C ILE A 60 -6.24 -23.18 4.44
N PRO A 61 -7.12 -23.21 5.48
CA PRO A 61 -8.56 -23.26 5.28
C PRO A 61 -9.05 -22.10 4.41
N LEU A 62 -10.03 -22.36 3.54
CA LEU A 62 -10.58 -21.41 2.59
C LEU A 62 -11.00 -20.07 3.27
N SER A 63 -11.52 -20.16 4.50
CA SER A 63 -11.88 -19.00 5.32
C SER A 63 -10.69 -18.08 5.61
N VAL A 64 -9.52 -18.65 5.95
CA VAL A 64 -8.31 -17.87 6.24
C VAL A 64 -7.76 -17.23 4.97
N ARG A 65 -7.81 -17.93 3.84
CA ARG A 65 -7.38 -17.41 2.55
C ARG A 65 -8.24 -16.22 2.11
N LEU A 66 -9.56 -16.34 2.24
CA LEU A 66 -10.49 -15.26 1.92
C LEU A 66 -10.27 -14.04 2.83
N MET A 67 -10.07 -14.30 4.13
CA MET A 67 -9.75 -13.26 5.11
C MET A 67 -8.44 -12.53 4.79
N SER A 68 -7.39 -13.27 4.44
CA SER A 68 -6.10 -12.66 4.11
C SER A 68 -6.19 -11.76 2.87
N ILE A 69 -7.03 -12.11 1.90
CA ILE A 69 -7.27 -11.27 0.71
C ILE A 69 -8.00 -9.98 1.10
N ILE A 70 -9.07 -10.08 1.91
CA ILE A 70 -9.84 -8.92 2.35
C ILE A 70 -8.95 -7.96 3.16
N VAL A 71 -8.24 -8.47 4.16
CA VAL A 71 -7.34 -7.66 5.00
C VAL A 71 -6.19 -7.09 4.17
N GLY A 72 -5.62 -7.88 3.27
CA GLY A 72 -4.57 -7.42 2.35
C GLY A 72 -5.05 -6.28 1.45
N MET A 73 -6.24 -6.39 0.87
CA MET A 73 -6.81 -5.36 0.00
C MET A 73 -7.13 -4.07 0.78
N LEU A 74 -7.69 -4.19 1.99
CA LEU A 74 -7.91 -3.04 2.88
C LEU A 74 -6.59 -2.38 3.27
N SER A 75 -5.57 -3.16 3.63
CA SER A 75 -4.26 -2.64 4.02
C SER A 75 -3.58 -1.90 2.86
N ILE A 76 -3.59 -2.46 1.66
CA ILE A 76 -3.03 -1.81 0.47
C ILE A 76 -3.78 -0.50 0.18
N GLY A 77 -5.12 -0.52 0.23
CA GLY A 77 -5.93 0.66 0.00
C GLY A 77 -5.62 1.79 1.00
N THR A 78 -5.53 1.49 2.29
CA THR A 78 -5.20 2.48 3.32
C THR A 78 -3.76 3.00 3.20
N ILE A 79 -2.79 2.16 2.84
CA ILE A 79 -1.40 2.56 2.59
C ILE A 79 -1.34 3.54 1.40
N VAL A 80 -2.00 3.22 0.29
CA VAL A 80 -2.04 4.09 -0.90
C VAL A 80 -2.67 5.44 -0.57
N ILE A 81 -3.80 5.46 0.14
CA ILE A 81 -4.47 6.70 0.56
C ILE A 81 -3.55 7.53 1.46
N THR A 82 -2.93 6.91 2.48
CA THR A 82 -2.03 7.60 3.41
C THR A 82 -0.82 8.18 2.68
N PHE A 83 -0.24 7.42 1.76
CA PHE A 83 0.89 7.89 0.94
C PHE A 83 0.48 9.04 0.01
N SER A 84 -0.69 8.94 -0.63
CA SER A 84 -1.22 9.98 -1.52
C SER A 84 -1.49 11.29 -0.78
N ILE A 85 -2.10 11.21 0.42
CA ILE A 85 -2.33 12.40 1.26
C ILE A 85 -1.00 13.02 1.67
N ARG A 86 -0.04 12.20 2.12
CA ARG A 86 1.28 12.69 2.50
C ARG A 86 2.00 13.37 1.34
N TRP A 87 1.98 12.75 0.15
CA TRP A 87 2.59 13.31 -1.05
C TRP A 87 1.92 14.63 -1.45
N LEU A 88 0.60 14.68 -1.46
CA LEU A 88 -0.17 15.88 -1.79
C LEU A 88 0.13 17.02 -0.81
N VAL A 89 0.06 16.74 0.49
CA VAL A 89 0.30 17.75 1.54
C VAL A 89 1.76 18.21 1.54
N SER A 90 2.74 17.35 1.24
CA SER A 90 4.14 17.77 1.19
C SER A 90 4.52 18.54 -0.07
N SER A 91 3.76 18.42 -1.15
CA SER A 91 4.03 19.12 -2.42
C SER A 91 3.43 20.52 -2.51
N TYR A 92 2.34 20.78 -1.80
CA TYR A 92 1.61 22.07 -1.84
C TYR A 92 2.19 23.19 -0.96
N PRO A 93 2.83 22.95 0.19
CA PRO A 93 3.16 24.02 1.12
C PRO A 93 4.26 24.96 0.67
N MET A 94 5.24 24.51 -0.13
CA MET A 94 6.43 25.31 -0.44
C MET A 94 6.09 26.58 -1.24
N GLU A 95 5.29 26.46 -2.28
CA GLU A 95 4.89 27.62 -3.10
C GLU A 95 4.04 28.61 -2.29
N ARG A 96 3.19 28.08 -1.40
CA ARG A 96 2.37 28.91 -0.51
C ARG A 96 3.19 29.63 0.55
N VAL A 97 4.20 28.95 1.10
CA VAL A 97 5.16 29.55 2.04
C VAL A 97 5.97 30.64 1.35
N ASP A 98 6.40 30.42 0.12
CA ASP A 98 7.14 31.39 -0.67
C ASP A 98 6.29 32.64 -0.95
N GLN A 99 5.04 32.48 -1.35
CA GLN A 99 4.10 33.59 -1.53
C GLN A 99 3.86 34.33 -0.23
N GLN A 100 3.57 33.60 0.85
CA GLN A 100 3.37 34.20 2.17
C GLN A 100 4.60 34.98 2.65
N LEU A 101 5.79 34.43 2.43
CA LEU A 101 7.05 35.03 2.81
C LEU A 101 7.29 36.34 2.03
N LEU A 102 7.02 36.32 0.71
CA LEU A 102 7.18 37.51 -0.14
C LEU A 102 6.14 38.59 0.17
N GLU A 103 4.86 38.25 0.31
CA GLU A 103 3.79 39.20 0.64
C GLU A 103 4.00 39.82 2.01
N GLN A 104 4.44 39.04 2.98
CA GLN A 104 4.65 39.58 4.34
C GLN A 104 5.99 40.26 4.47
N ALA A 105 6.99 39.96 3.68
CA ALA A 105 8.26 40.67 3.69
C ALA A 105 8.09 42.15 3.41
N ASP A 106 7.19 42.52 2.50
CA ASP A 106 6.85 43.92 2.21
C ASP A 106 6.13 44.65 3.34
N LEU A 107 5.46 43.92 4.23
CA LEU A 107 4.74 44.48 5.38
C LEU A 107 5.58 44.49 6.65
N VAL A 108 6.36 43.47 6.91
CA VAL A 108 7.16 43.30 8.13
C VAL A 108 8.28 44.30 8.19
N PHE A 109 8.97 44.55 7.09
CA PHE A 109 10.14 45.42 7.07
C PHE A 109 9.83 46.89 7.34
N PRO A 110 8.83 47.53 6.72
CA PRO A 110 8.47 48.94 7.05
C PRO A 110 7.91 49.10 8.45
N GLN A 111 7.19 48.11 8.98
CA GLN A 111 6.65 48.20 10.35
C GLN A 111 7.75 48.14 11.41
N MET A 112 8.81 47.34 11.18
CA MET A 112 9.94 47.29 12.09
C MET A 112 10.76 48.53 12.15
N LEU A 113 10.82 49.30 11.06
CA LEU A 113 11.52 50.59 11.04
C LEU A 113 10.74 51.72 11.79
N ASN A 114 9.43 51.55 11.95
CA ASN A 114 8.54 52.59 12.52
C ASN A 114 8.04 52.30 13.93
N THR A 115 8.31 51.10 14.49
CA THR A 115 7.74 50.72 15.79
C THR A 115 8.87 50.45 16.77
N ASP A 116 8.74 51.10 17.98
CA ASP A 116 9.57 50.72 19.11
C ASP A 116 9.48 49.21 19.36
N VAL A 117 10.63 48.56 19.49
CA VAL A 117 10.86 47.10 19.52
C VAL A 117 10.06 46.36 20.62
N ASN A 118 9.26 47.04 21.38
CA ASN A 118 8.49 46.50 22.53
C ASN A 118 7.10 45.93 22.19
N THR A 119 6.65 46.01 20.93
CA THR A 119 5.35 45.41 20.52
C THR A 119 5.55 44.13 19.72
N GLN A 120 6.07 43.09 20.39
CA GLN A 120 6.37 41.78 19.78
C GLN A 120 5.14 40.90 19.54
N ASN A 121 3.92 41.42 19.61
CA ASN A 121 2.72 40.58 19.66
C ASN A 121 2.18 40.07 18.31
N GLY A 122 2.85 40.34 17.17
CA GLY A 122 2.34 39.94 15.85
C GLY A 122 3.25 39.08 14.96
N PHE A 123 4.56 38.99 15.27
CA PHE A 123 5.55 38.39 14.34
C PHE A 123 6.41 37.32 15.00
N THR A 124 5.86 36.54 15.89
CA THR A 124 6.60 35.54 16.69
C THR A 124 7.23 34.40 15.89
N SER A 125 6.83 34.24 14.63
CA SER A 125 7.33 33.12 13.77
C SER A 125 8.37 33.57 12.74
N TYR A 126 8.69 34.89 12.68
CA TYR A 126 9.62 35.42 11.69
C TYR A 126 10.99 35.69 12.29
N TYR A 127 12.02 35.45 11.48
CA TYR A 127 13.39 35.85 11.73
C TYR A 127 13.77 36.99 10.78
N VAL A 128 14.34 38.06 11.29
CA VAL A 128 14.82 39.19 10.45
C VAL A 128 16.25 39.56 10.84
N LYS A 129 17.16 39.50 9.87
CA LYS A 129 18.55 39.92 9.99
C LYS A 129 18.87 40.94 8.92
N VAL A 130 19.44 42.07 9.33
CA VAL A 130 19.88 43.13 8.43
C VAL A 130 21.39 43.11 8.35
N TYR A 131 21.94 43.09 7.17
CA TYR A 131 23.35 43.32 6.91
C TYR A 131 23.54 44.67 6.24
N ASN A 132 24.20 45.58 6.95
CA ASN A 132 24.50 46.92 6.41
C ASN A 132 25.77 46.89 5.58
N THR A 133 25.64 47.07 4.27
CA THR A 133 26.76 47.07 3.32
C THR A 133 27.74 48.22 3.53
N ASN A 134 27.31 49.34 4.14
CA ASN A 134 28.15 50.51 4.37
C ASN A 134 29.07 50.34 5.60
N THR A 135 28.58 49.63 6.64
CA THR A 135 29.34 49.41 7.88
C THR A 135 29.96 48.06 7.99
N GLY A 136 29.58 47.13 7.09
CA GLY A 136 30.04 45.72 7.14
C GLY A 136 29.52 44.96 8.36
N SER A 137 28.49 45.48 9.03
CA SER A 137 27.94 44.89 10.26
C SER A 137 26.58 44.24 10.03
N SER A 138 26.29 43.20 10.77
CA SER A 138 24.97 42.58 10.78
C SER A 138 24.27 42.73 12.12
N ALA A 139 22.96 42.93 12.08
CA ALA A 139 22.13 42.98 13.26
C ALA A 139 20.90 42.10 13.11
N VAL A 140 20.56 41.33 14.14
CA VAL A 140 19.31 40.54 14.20
C VAL A 140 18.27 41.46 14.81
N MET A 141 17.24 41.78 14.01
CA MET A 141 16.15 42.67 14.40
C MET A 141 15.00 41.90 15.06
N LEU A 142 14.71 40.73 14.55
CA LEU A 142 13.66 39.86 15.08
C LEU A 142 14.15 38.44 15.15
N GLN A 143 13.95 37.79 16.29
CA GLN A 143 14.31 36.40 16.51
C GLN A 143 13.23 35.73 17.34
N PRO A 144 12.57 34.67 16.80
CA PRO A 144 11.58 33.96 17.57
C PRO A 144 12.22 33.14 18.70
N VAL A 145 11.58 33.21 19.85
CA VAL A 145 11.93 32.41 21.02
C VAL A 145 10.84 31.37 21.19
N LEU A 146 11.24 30.10 21.15
CA LEU A 146 10.36 28.98 21.35
C LEU A 146 10.06 28.75 22.83
N LYS A 147 9.20 27.78 23.13
CA LYS A 147 8.96 27.34 24.49
C LYS A 147 10.29 27.01 25.18
N ASP A 148 10.34 27.15 26.47
CA ASP A 148 11.52 26.85 27.31
C ASP A 148 12.76 27.74 27.03
N GLY A 149 12.61 28.83 26.29
CA GLY A 149 13.73 29.73 25.98
C GLY A 149 14.68 29.24 24.90
N VAL A 150 14.29 28.22 24.15
CA VAL A 150 15.06 27.73 22.99
C VAL A 150 14.95 28.75 21.87
N ILE A 151 16.10 29.09 21.29
CA ILE A 151 16.17 30.01 20.15
C ILE A 151 16.56 29.22 18.91
N SER A 152 15.74 29.33 17.89
CA SER A 152 16.03 28.79 16.55
C SER A 152 16.24 29.95 15.58
N SER A 153 17.24 29.83 14.72
CA SER A 153 17.54 30.81 13.69
C SER A 153 18.02 30.15 12.41
N PRO A 154 17.82 30.77 11.25
CA PRO A 154 18.38 30.26 10.01
C PRO A 154 19.91 30.38 10.01
N LYS A 155 20.58 29.42 9.41
CA LYS A 155 22.04 29.51 9.18
C LYS A 155 22.27 30.48 8.02
N LEU A 156 22.70 31.69 8.34
CA LEU A 156 22.95 32.75 7.36
C LEU A 156 24.40 33.24 7.47
N PRO A 157 25.01 33.67 6.37
CA PRO A 157 26.34 34.27 6.40
C PRO A 157 26.33 35.59 7.11
N ASP A 158 27.43 35.91 7.81
CA ASP A 158 27.58 37.16 8.53
C ASP A 158 28.17 38.33 7.69
N ASN A 159 28.65 37.99 6.51
CA ASN A 159 29.31 38.89 5.56
C ASN A 159 28.40 39.48 4.49
N GLY A 160 27.08 39.24 4.56
CA GLY A 160 26.14 39.69 3.55
C GLY A 160 26.26 38.91 2.21
N SER A 161 27.00 37.81 2.18
CA SER A 161 27.06 36.94 1.01
C SER A 161 25.70 36.26 0.80
N LEU A 162 25.30 36.12 -0.43
CA LEU A 162 24.09 35.37 -0.80
C LEU A 162 24.37 33.87 -1.00
N ASP A 163 25.64 33.42 -0.84
CA ASP A 163 26.09 32.04 -1.03
C ASP A 163 25.52 31.35 -2.31
N GLY A 164 25.46 32.14 -3.39
CA GLY A 164 24.93 31.66 -4.69
C GLY A 164 23.41 31.76 -4.85
N HIS A 165 22.70 32.31 -3.86
CA HIS A 165 21.27 32.58 -3.98
C HIS A 165 21.00 33.95 -4.61
N GLU A 166 19.86 34.11 -5.27
CA GLU A 166 19.45 35.36 -5.88
C GLU A 166 18.59 36.19 -4.93
N LEU A 167 18.70 37.55 -5.06
CA LEU A 167 17.82 38.46 -4.33
C LEU A 167 16.36 38.27 -4.75
N GLY A 168 15.46 38.27 -3.79
CA GLY A 168 14.02 38.08 -4.04
C GLY A 168 13.58 36.64 -4.28
N VAL A 169 14.50 35.70 -4.34
CA VAL A 169 14.19 34.27 -4.51
C VAL A 169 14.27 33.56 -3.17
N PRO A 170 13.18 32.96 -2.67
CA PRO A 170 13.20 32.19 -1.43
C PRO A 170 14.08 30.94 -1.52
N PHE A 171 14.88 30.67 -0.51
CA PHE A 171 15.74 29.48 -0.41
C PHE A 171 15.61 28.83 0.97
N THR A 172 15.97 27.55 1.06
CA THR A 172 15.90 26.79 2.32
C THR A 172 17.29 26.70 2.95
N THR A 173 17.36 26.97 4.25
CA THR A 173 18.59 26.89 5.04
C THR A 173 18.36 26.08 6.31
N PRO A 174 19.37 25.32 6.79
CA PRO A 174 19.23 24.58 8.05
C PRO A 174 19.09 25.55 9.26
N ALA A 175 18.49 25.05 10.32
CA ALA A 175 18.39 25.76 11.58
C ALA A 175 19.71 25.74 12.35
N VAL A 176 19.93 26.80 13.11
CA VAL A 176 20.93 26.88 14.18
C VAL A 176 20.19 27.04 15.50
N VAL A 177 20.32 26.04 16.37
CA VAL A 177 19.63 26.01 17.66
C VAL A 177 20.57 26.52 18.75
N ASN A 178 20.07 27.46 19.54
CA ASN A 178 20.81 27.99 20.67
C ASN A 178 20.02 27.75 21.96
N THR A 179 20.63 27.00 22.87
CA THR A 179 20.03 26.58 24.14
C THR A 179 20.68 27.29 25.35
N LYS A 180 21.48 28.32 25.12
CA LYS A 180 22.23 28.98 26.21
C LYS A 180 21.33 29.60 27.29
N ASN A 181 20.12 30.02 26.94
CA ASN A 181 19.17 30.67 27.84
C ASN A 181 18.05 29.75 28.33
N VAL A 182 18.18 28.43 28.08
CA VAL A 182 17.17 27.46 28.47
C VAL A 182 17.27 27.16 29.96
N VAL A 183 16.15 27.25 30.64
CA VAL A 183 16.02 26.89 32.07
C VAL A 183 15.47 25.44 32.12
N GLY A 184 16.36 24.47 32.33
CA GLY A 184 15.99 23.04 32.36
C GLY A 184 16.35 22.29 31.10
N VAL A 185 15.77 21.09 30.94
CA VAL A 185 15.95 20.28 29.73
C VAL A 185 14.76 20.55 28.81
N PRO A 186 14.99 21.06 27.59
CA PRO A 186 13.89 21.31 26.65
C PRO A 186 13.14 20.02 26.33
N ASP A 187 11.82 20.16 26.13
CA ASP A 187 11.00 19.05 25.66
C ASP A 187 11.46 18.60 24.26
N HIS A 188 11.38 17.26 24.04
CA HIS A 188 11.76 16.64 22.76
C HIS A 188 11.02 17.28 21.55
N ALA A 189 9.74 17.61 21.71
CA ALA A 189 8.94 18.27 20.68
C ALA A 189 9.46 19.67 20.36
N THR A 190 9.84 20.46 21.37
CA THR A 190 10.43 21.80 21.21
C THR A 190 11.78 21.73 20.49
N MET A 191 12.62 20.74 20.81
CA MET A 191 13.91 20.54 20.13
C MET A 191 13.71 20.12 18.68
N GLN A 192 12.81 19.18 18.41
CA GLN A 192 12.49 18.75 17.05
C GLN A 192 11.96 19.91 16.21
N PHE A 193 11.13 20.76 16.78
CA PHE A 193 10.64 21.97 16.14
C PHE A 193 11.77 22.98 15.87
N ALA A 194 12.68 23.18 16.82
CA ALA A 194 13.82 24.10 16.72
C ALA A 194 14.81 23.70 15.62
N GLU A 195 14.97 22.41 15.36
CA GLU A 195 15.84 21.84 14.31
C GLU A 195 15.24 21.90 12.90
N CYS A 196 13.95 22.29 12.78
CA CYS A 196 13.30 22.39 11.49
C CYS A 196 13.97 23.45 10.61
N PRO A 197 14.11 23.17 9.30
CA PRO A 197 14.73 24.12 8.37
C PRO A 197 13.91 25.40 8.26
N TRP A 198 14.58 26.45 7.81
CA TRP A 198 14.03 27.76 7.59
C TRP A 198 13.87 28.03 6.12
N ARG A 199 12.77 28.70 5.75
CA ARG A 199 12.61 29.31 4.43
C ARG A 199 12.94 30.77 4.53
N VAL A 200 13.91 31.24 3.74
CA VAL A 200 14.46 32.60 3.84
C VAL A 200 14.42 33.28 2.48
N VAL A 201 14.12 34.54 2.49
CA VAL A 201 14.28 35.45 1.34
C VAL A 201 15.26 36.55 1.69
N ALA A 202 16.14 36.86 0.76
CA ALA A 202 17.05 38.01 0.87
C ALA A 202 16.54 39.17 -0.01
N LEU A 203 16.33 40.31 0.56
CA LEU A 203 15.81 41.50 -0.12
C LEU A 203 16.79 42.64 0.02
N LYS A 204 16.74 43.60 -0.90
CA LYS A 204 17.47 44.86 -0.78
C LYS A 204 16.66 45.82 0.11
N GLY A 205 17.21 46.13 1.27
CA GLY A 205 16.59 47.06 2.23
C GLY A 205 16.80 48.51 1.82
N LEU A 206 15.72 49.25 1.72
CA LEU A 206 15.74 50.70 1.50
C LEU A 206 15.04 51.36 2.66
N THR A 207 15.68 52.34 3.30
CA THR A 207 15.07 53.16 4.33
C THR A 207 14.92 54.57 3.84
N LYS A 208 13.86 55.26 4.29
CA LYS A 208 13.61 56.67 3.97
C LYS A 208 14.32 57.57 4.97
N SER A 209 15.33 58.30 4.54
CA SER A 209 15.97 59.32 5.36
C SER A 209 14.99 60.44 5.69
N GLY A 210 15.16 61.11 6.85
CA GLY A 210 14.34 62.26 7.25
C GLY A 210 14.31 63.41 6.23
N LYS A 211 15.15 63.38 5.19
CA LYS A 211 15.16 64.33 4.06
C LYS A 211 14.39 63.81 2.83
N GLY A 212 13.71 62.66 2.93
CA GLY A 212 12.92 62.08 1.82
C GLY A 212 13.71 61.28 0.82
N GLU A 213 15.03 61.14 0.97
CA GLU A 213 15.88 60.29 0.13
C GLU A 213 15.86 58.85 0.61
N PHE A 214 15.85 57.88 -0.33
CA PHE A 214 16.01 56.47 0.00
C PHE A 214 17.49 56.15 0.22
N GLN A 215 17.82 55.72 1.43
CA GLN A 215 19.16 55.22 1.76
C GLN A 215 19.17 53.68 1.63
N ASP A 216 20.23 53.15 1.07
CA ASP A 216 20.51 51.72 1.02
C ASP A 216 20.85 51.21 2.43
N LEU A 217 19.99 50.37 2.96
CA LEU A 217 20.18 49.74 4.28
C LEU A 217 21.04 48.48 4.18
N GLY A 218 21.23 47.98 2.96
CA GLY A 218 21.95 46.75 2.71
C GLY A 218 21.02 45.55 2.39
N ILE A 219 21.43 44.37 2.82
CA ILE A 219 20.67 43.14 2.60
C ILE A 219 19.85 42.78 3.83
N VAL A 220 18.57 42.55 3.61
CA VAL A 220 17.61 42.12 4.65
C VAL A 220 17.23 40.69 4.40
N TYR A 221 17.54 39.79 5.33
CA TYR A 221 17.10 38.44 5.34
C TYR A 221 15.85 38.29 6.17
N ILE A 222 14.78 37.81 5.58
CA ILE A 222 13.52 37.53 6.27
C ILE A 222 13.30 36.01 6.17
N GLY A 223 13.18 35.37 7.31
CA GLY A 223 13.00 33.90 7.39
C GLY A 223 11.72 33.52 8.12
N LEU A 224 11.11 32.42 7.68
CA LEU A 224 9.99 31.77 8.31
C LEU A 224 10.38 30.31 8.65
N SER A 225 10.15 29.89 9.90
CA SER A 225 10.39 28.51 10.30
C SER A 225 9.38 27.58 9.61
N LEU A 226 9.88 26.47 9.08
CA LEU A 226 9.02 25.41 8.53
C LEU A 226 8.50 24.46 9.62
N GLY A 227 8.80 24.72 10.88
CA GLY A 227 8.39 23.88 12.01
C GLY A 227 6.87 23.72 12.11
N ASP A 228 6.11 24.81 11.96
CA ASP A 228 4.64 24.77 12.02
C ASP A 228 4.06 23.86 10.92
N GLN A 229 4.59 23.96 9.68
CA GLN A 229 4.13 23.13 8.57
C GLN A 229 4.49 21.65 8.78
N ILE A 230 5.71 21.39 9.26
CA ILE A 230 6.18 20.02 9.53
C ILE A 230 5.38 19.39 10.66
N ASP A 231 5.04 20.15 11.71
CA ASP A 231 4.24 19.66 12.83
C ASP A 231 2.80 19.33 12.40
N VAL A 232 2.16 20.20 11.61
CA VAL A 232 0.84 19.91 11.02
C VAL A 232 0.88 18.65 10.17
N ILE A 233 1.87 18.50 9.28
CA ILE A 233 2.02 17.32 8.43
C ILE A 233 2.25 16.06 9.28
N SER A 234 3.08 16.13 10.32
CA SER A 234 3.36 15.01 11.21
C SER A 234 2.11 14.58 11.98
N THR A 235 1.34 15.54 12.48
CA THR A 235 0.09 15.32 13.20
C THR A 235 -0.96 14.68 12.30
N LEU A 236 -1.17 15.22 11.10
CA LEU A 236 -2.06 14.63 10.10
C LEU A 236 -1.65 13.20 9.74
N THR A 237 -0.34 12.95 9.56
CA THR A 237 0.19 11.63 9.26
C THR A 237 -0.12 10.63 10.39
N ARG A 238 0.07 11.03 11.67
CA ARG A 238 -0.27 10.20 12.84
C ARG A 238 -1.76 9.87 12.87
N PHE A 239 -2.63 10.86 12.63
CA PHE A 239 -4.07 10.64 12.54
C PHE A 239 -4.43 9.67 11.41
N CYS A 240 -3.87 9.84 10.22
CA CYS A 240 -4.09 8.93 9.10
C CYS A 240 -3.66 7.49 9.42
N ILE A 241 -2.52 7.31 10.10
CA ILE A 241 -2.05 5.99 10.52
C ILE A 241 -3.01 5.37 11.55
N MET A 242 -3.45 6.12 12.57
CA MET A 242 -4.40 5.63 13.56
C MET A 242 -5.73 5.21 12.93
N VAL A 243 -6.28 6.05 12.05
CA VAL A 243 -7.52 5.74 11.32
C VAL A 243 -7.33 4.52 10.42
N SER A 244 -6.19 4.40 9.74
CA SER A 244 -5.88 3.24 8.90
C SER A 244 -5.85 1.93 9.70
N ILE A 245 -5.21 1.94 10.87
CA ILE A 245 -5.20 0.79 11.79
C ILE A 245 -6.61 0.45 12.23
N ALA A 246 -7.41 1.44 12.64
CA ALA A 246 -8.79 1.23 13.06
C ALA A 246 -9.65 0.61 11.93
N VAL A 247 -9.53 1.11 10.70
CA VAL A 247 -10.25 0.59 9.53
C VAL A 247 -9.86 -0.86 9.24
N VAL A 248 -8.57 -1.20 9.29
CA VAL A 248 -8.09 -2.57 9.05
C VAL A 248 -8.59 -3.52 10.16
N LEU A 249 -8.54 -3.10 11.41
CA LEU A 249 -9.01 -3.90 12.55
C LEU A 249 -10.53 -4.11 12.50
N LEU A 250 -11.31 -3.05 12.30
CA LEU A 250 -12.77 -3.13 12.22
C LEU A 250 -13.22 -3.89 10.96
N GLY A 251 -12.68 -3.56 9.80
CA GLY A 251 -13.00 -4.23 8.55
C GLY A 251 -12.56 -5.70 8.55
N GLY A 252 -11.38 -5.98 9.10
CA GLY A 252 -10.88 -7.35 9.28
C GLY A 252 -11.75 -8.17 10.24
N SER A 253 -12.15 -7.61 11.39
CA SER A 253 -13.00 -8.31 12.37
C SER A 253 -14.41 -8.56 11.81
N LEU A 254 -15.00 -7.56 11.16
CA LEU A 254 -16.31 -7.70 10.53
C LEU A 254 -16.26 -8.72 9.38
N GLY A 255 -15.24 -8.64 8.54
CA GLY A 255 -15.00 -9.62 7.48
C GLY A 255 -14.85 -11.05 8.03
N ALA A 256 -14.12 -11.22 9.15
CA ALA A 256 -14.00 -12.51 9.83
C ALA A 256 -15.34 -13.07 10.29
N LEU A 257 -16.17 -12.22 10.88
CA LEU A 257 -17.51 -12.62 11.33
C LEU A 257 -18.40 -13.05 10.15
N VAL A 258 -18.39 -12.28 9.07
CA VAL A 258 -19.16 -12.60 7.86
C VAL A 258 -18.68 -13.91 7.24
N VAL A 259 -17.38 -14.06 7.02
CA VAL A 259 -16.80 -15.28 6.43
C VAL A 259 -17.09 -16.52 7.30
N GLN A 260 -16.92 -16.40 8.62
CA GLN A 260 -17.22 -17.52 9.54
C GLN A 260 -18.70 -17.90 9.51
N ARG A 261 -19.61 -16.92 9.52
CA ARG A 261 -21.05 -17.20 9.43
C ARG A 261 -21.45 -17.81 8.12
N THR A 262 -20.90 -17.31 7.00
CA THR A 262 -21.23 -17.78 5.64
C THR A 262 -20.66 -19.18 5.37
N LEU A 263 -19.46 -19.51 5.88
CA LEU A 263 -18.82 -20.80 5.65
C LEU A 263 -19.08 -21.85 6.76
N SER A 264 -19.68 -21.46 7.88
CA SER A 264 -20.03 -22.40 8.96
C SER A 264 -20.94 -23.54 8.51
N PRO A 265 -21.99 -23.33 7.69
CA PRO A 265 -22.83 -24.41 7.18
C PRO A 265 -22.04 -25.45 6.39
N LEU A 266 -21.04 -25.05 5.62
CA LEU A 266 -20.22 -25.98 4.83
C LEU A 266 -19.46 -27.00 5.71
N LYS A 267 -18.92 -26.56 6.85
CA LYS A 267 -18.28 -27.44 7.83
C LYS A 267 -19.29 -28.43 8.45
N ARG A 268 -20.56 -28.01 8.59
CA ARG A 268 -21.61 -28.92 9.07
C ARG A 268 -21.94 -29.99 8.05
N ILE A 269 -22.02 -29.62 6.77
CA ILE A 269 -22.21 -30.56 5.64
C ILE A 269 -21.09 -31.58 5.62
N GLU A 270 -19.82 -31.14 5.68
CA GLU A 270 -18.63 -32.00 5.74
C GLU A 270 -18.71 -33.02 6.90
N LYS A 271 -19.04 -32.56 8.11
CA LYS A 271 -19.16 -33.42 9.29
C LYS A 271 -20.30 -34.44 9.16
N THR A 272 -21.44 -34.03 8.57
CA THR A 272 -22.57 -34.93 8.33
C THR A 272 -22.22 -35.96 7.24
N ALA A 273 -21.57 -35.53 6.16
CA ALA A 273 -21.09 -36.44 5.11
C ALA A 273 -20.11 -37.49 5.64
N ALA A 274 -19.20 -37.09 6.54
CA ALA A 274 -18.29 -38.03 7.21
C ALA A 274 -19.04 -39.11 8.04
N LYS A 275 -20.14 -38.74 8.74
CA LYS A 275 -20.95 -39.70 9.49
C LYS A 275 -21.70 -40.65 8.58
N ILE A 276 -22.23 -40.15 7.46
CA ILE A 276 -22.92 -40.97 6.43
C ILE A 276 -21.94 -41.97 5.83
N ALA A 277 -20.72 -41.56 5.52
CA ALA A 277 -19.65 -42.42 5.01
C ALA A 277 -19.25 -43.50 6.04
N ALA A 278 -19.43 -43.25 7.34
CA ALA A 278 -19.21 -44.24 8.39
C ALA A 278 -20.40 -45.20 8.60
N GLY A 279 -21.46 -45.10 7.75
CA GLY A 279 -22.59 -46.02 7.72
C GLY A 279 -23.87 -45.51 8.39
N ASP A 280 -23.89 -44.30 8.97
CA ASP A 280 -25.09 -43.70 9.55
C ASP A 280 -25.90 -42.93 8.52
N LEU A 281 -26.72 -43.67 7.76
CA LEU A 281 -27.58 -43.13 6.69
C LEU A 281 -28.79 -42.34 7.21
N SER A 282 -29.06 -42.41 8.52
CA SER A 282 -30.18 -41.66 9.13
C SER A 282 -29.88 -40.16 9.34
N GLN A 283 -28.59 -39.78 9.23
CA GLN A 283 -28.19 -38.37 9.39
C GLN A 283 -28.71 -37.52 8.23
N ARG A 284 -29.09 -36.29 8.56
CA ARG A 284 -29.51 -35.27 7.59
C ARG A 284 -28.70 -34.02 7.75
N VAL A 285 -28.42 -33.39 6.64
CA VAL A 285 -27.73 -32.09 6.61
C VAL A 285 -28.67 -31.01 7.14
N PRO A 286 -28.26 -30.20 8.12
CA PRO A 286 -29.08 -29.12 8.63
C PRO A 286 -29.39 -28.11 7.51
N GLU A 287 -30.63 -27.74 7.37
CA GLU A 287 -31.06 -26.73 6.42
C GLU A 287 -30.48 -25.36 6.83
N SER A 288 -29.74 -24.75 5.93
CA SER A 288 -29.17 -23.43 6.09
C SER A 288 -29.86 -22.50 5.10
N GLY A 289 -30.72 -21.61 5.56
CA GLY A 289 -31.36 -20.55 4.79
C GLY A 289 -31.95 -20.97 3.44
N GLU A 290 -33.24 -20.98 3.28
CA GLU A 290 -33.94 -21.52 2.10
C GLU A 290 -33.54 -20.91 0.76
N SER A 291 -33.00 -19.70 0.74
CA SER A 291 -32.65 -18.92 -0.46
C SER A 291 -31.15 -18.90 -0.81
N THR A 292 -30.32 -19.67 -0.09
CA THR A 292 -28.89 -19.68 -0.37
C THR A 292 -28.48 -20.89 -1.22
N GLU A 293 -27.37 -20.77 -1.99
CA GLU A 293 -26.79 -21.86 -2.78
C GLU A 293 -26.44 -23.08 -1.88
N ILE A 294 -25.97 -22.79 -0.64
CA ILE A 294 -25.66 -23.82 0.35
C ILE A 294 -26.93 -24.52 0.86
N GLY A 295 -28.03 -23.77 1.03
CA GLY A 295 -29.33 -24.33 1.38
C GLY A 295 -29.91 -25.21 0.27
N SER A 296 -29.76 -24.81 -0.97
CA SER A 296 -30.15 -25.62 -2.15
C SER A 296 -29.34 -26.93 -2.23
N LEU A 297 -28.03 -26.86 -2.01
CA LEU A 297 -27.15 -28.03 -1.95
C LEU A 297 -27.55 -29.00 -0.82
N ALA A 298 -27.86 -28.47 0.37
CA ALA A 298 -28.30 -29.28 1.52
C ALA A 298 -29.59 -30.04 1.22
N ARG A 299 -30.59 -29.39 0.58
CA ARG A 299 -31.84 -30.02 0.16
C ARG A 299 -31.62 -31.12 -0.87
N SER A 300 -30.82 -30.86 -1.90
CA SER A 300 -30.49 -31.86 -2.94
C SER A 300 -29.78 -33.07 -2.32
N LEU A 301 -28.86 -32.85 -1.38
CA LEU A 301 -28.15 -33.90 -0.68
C LEU A 301 -29.12 -34.70 0.23
N ASN A 302 -30.01 -34.05 0.97
CA ASN A 302 -31.02 -34.74 1.79
C ASN A 302 -31.98 -35.57 0.94
N SER A 303 -32.40 -35.10 -0.23
CA SER A 303 -33.22 -35.83 -1.16
C SER A 303 -32.51 -37.11 -1.68
N MET A 304 -31.24 -37.00 -2.05
CA MET A 304 -30.40 -38.12 -2.47
C MET A 304 -30.25 -39.15 -1.34
N LEU A 305 -30.02 -38.70 -0.11
CA LEU A 305 -29.88 -39.57 1.06
C LEU A 305 -31.18 -40.33 1.36
N THR A 306 -32.35 -39.70 1.23
CA THR A 306 -33.64 -40.36 1.38
C THR A 306 -33.84 -41.46 0.33
N GLN A 307 -33.40 -41.23 -0.89
CA GLN A 307 -33.49 -42.28 -1.95
C GLN A 307 -32.54 -43.44 -1.69
N ILE A 308 -31.31 -43.15 -1.22
CA ILE A 308 -30.33 -44.21 -0.89
C ILE A 308 -30.86 -45.02 0.31
N GLU A 309 -31.33 -44.43 1.39
CA GLU A 309 -31.88 -45.10 2.56
C GLU A 309 -33.05 -46.01 2.15
N ARG A 310 -33.96 -45.52 1.31
CA ARG A 310 -35.07 -46.34 0.78
C ARG A 310 -34.58 -47.55 0.02
N SER A 311 -33.58 -47.38 -0.85
CA SER A 311 -33.04 -48.48 -1.65
C SER A 311 -32.36 -49.54 -0.74
N PHE A 312 -31.69 -49.14 0.30
CA PHE A 312 -31.11 -50.07 1.30
C PHE A 312 -32.19 -50.84 2.05
N HIS A 313 -33.26 -50.19 2.51
CA HIS A 313 -34.37 -50.88 3.17
C HIS A 313 -35.09 -51.86 2.25
N GLU A 314 -35.29 -51.49 0.98
CA GLU A 314 -35.85 -52.43 -0.03
C GLU A 314 -34.95 -53.65 -0.23
N GLN A 315 -33.64 -53.46 -0.30
CA GLN A 315 -32.68 -54.56 -0.46
C GLN A 315 -32.60 -55.46 0.77
N GLU A 316 -32.69 -54.86 1.97
CA GLU A 316 -32.74 -55.59 3.23
C GLU A 316 -33.99 -56.45 3.36
N ALA A 317 -35.16 -55.91 2.96
CA ALA A 317 -36.43 -56.65 2.92
C ALA A 317 -36.40 -57.83 1.91
N VAL A 318 -35.78 -57.62 0.74
CA VAL A 318 -35.58 -58.71 -0.24
C VAL A 318 -34.67 -59.80 0.32
N THR A 319 -33.56 -59.41 0.99
CA THR A 319 -32.62 -60.34 1.58
C THR A 319 -33.27 -61.16 2.72
N GLN A 320 -34.11 -60.52 3.53
CA GLN A 320 -34.87 -61.18 4.58
C GLN A 320 -35.89 -62.19 4.00
N LYS A 321 -36.65 -61.83 2.97
CA LYS A 321 -37.55 -62.74 2.26
C LYS A 321 -36.79 -63.91 1.67
N MET A 322 -35.61 -63.70 1.09
CA MET A 322 -34.79 -64.77 0.57
C MET A 322 -34.30 -65.74 1.64
N ARG A 323 -33.88 -65.23 2.81
CA ARG A 323 -33.49 -66.06 3.97
C ARG A 323 -34.67 -66.89 4.49
N GLN A 324 -35.87 -66.29 4.55
CA GLN A 324 -37.07 -67.00 4.96
C GLN A 324 -37.44 -68.09 3.98
N PHE A 325 -37.42 -67.79 2.69
CA PHE A 325 -37.64 -68.77 1.61
C PHE A 325 -36.66 -69.98 1.69
N VAL A 326 -35.36 -69.73 1.88
CA VAL A 326 -34.34 -70.76 2.01
C VAL A 326 -34.59 -71.59 3.29
N SER A 327 -35.00 -70.97 4.39
CA SER A 327 -35.35 -71.66 5.64
C SER A 327 -36.57 -72.58 5.45
N ASP A 328 -37.64 -72.05 4.86
CA ASP A 328 -38.88 -72.82 4.60
C ASP A 328 -38.65 -73.99 3.64
N ALA A 329 -37.92 -73.75 2.56
CA ALA A 329 -37.51 -74.81 1.60
C ALA A 329 -36.64 -75.90 2.28
N SER A 330 -35.73 -75.50 3.17
CA SER A 330 -34.90 -76.43 3.94
C SER A 330 -35.72 -77.25 4.94
N HIS A 331 -36.78 -76.68 5.50
CA HIS A 331 -37.74 -77.44 6.36
C HIS A 331 -38.58 -78.44 5.57
N GLU A 332 -39.11 -78.08 4.37
CA GLU A 332 -39.90 -78.99 3.54
C GLU A 332 -39.08 -80.11 2.98
N LEU A 333 -37.81 -79.87 2.61
CA LEU A 333 -36.91 -80.89 2.12
C LEU A 333 -36.40 -81.83 3.22
N ARG A 334 -36.63 -81.54 4.50
CA ARG A 334 -36.18 -82.36 5.64
C ARG A 334 -37.32 -83.25 6.20
N THR A 335 -38.55 -83.15 5.69
CA THR A 335 -39.68 -83.96 6.10
C THR A 335 -39.68 -85.18 5.17
N PRO A 336 -39.48 -86.47 5.68
CA PRO A 336 -39.48 -87.66 4.86
C PRO A 336 -40.88 -88.08 4.42
#